data_1fc11ed5bdfa2a8aa3ca456c7d609643
#
_entry.id   1fc11ed5bdfa2a8aa3ca456c7d609643
#
_cell.length_a   1.000
_cell.length_b   1.000
_cell.length_c   1.000
_cell.angle_alpha   90.00
_cell.angle_beta   90.00
_cell.angle_gamma   90.00
#
_symmetry.space_group_name_H-M   'P 1'
#
loop_
_entity.id
_entity.type
_entity.pdbx_description
1 polymer ?
#
loop_
_entity_poly.entity_id
_entity_poly.type
_entity_poly.pdbx_seq_one_letter_code
_entity_poly.pdbx_strand_id
1 'polypeptide(L)'
;MMTADMTRSVLATLGAALALSTSPCSAHGQGTHATPAASSSSHAVKPTRTGYAKVNGLEMYYEIHGHTLGATVPLVLLHGGGSTIRTNWGRVIPMLTPSRQIIAVEFQAHGHTRDIDRPFSFQQDADDVAALLEQVHVVKADVLGFSNGGSTALQLAIRHPAVVNRLVIASANYKRDGMYPWFWDFMQKGTFADLPQIYKDEYLKINPSQEGVHALYERDSKRMLSFTDFPDADIHAIAAPTLVVVGDKDVIRPEHALELSRLLPHARLSILPGAHGEYMGEIMYRAVDDSIPRAFVSIVNAFLSSAGK
;
A
#
# COMPACT_ATOMS: atom_id res chain seq x y z
N MET A 1 -32.07 3.29 1.84
CA MET A 1 -32.10 2.88 3.27
C MET A 1 -31.22 1.65 3.42
N MET A 2 -29.90 1.83 3.52
CA MET A 2 -28.94 0.75 3.79
C MET A 2 -29.03 0.42 5.28
N THR A 3 -29.38 -0.81 5.60
CA THR A 3 -29.66 -1.28 6.95
C THR A 3 -28.39 -1.38 7.79
N ALA A 4 -28.54 -1.21 9.12
CA ALA A 4 -27.49 -1.27 10.15
C ALA A 4 -26.61 -2.55 10.11
N ASP A 5 -26.98 -3.54 9.35
CA ASP A 5 -26.27 -4.83 9.20
C ASP A 5 -25.00 -4.72 8.32
N MET A 6 -24.97 -3.84 7.33
CA MET A 6 -23.75 -3.63 6.52
C MET A 6 -22.64 -2.92 7.30
N THR A 7 -23.01 -2.02 8.21
CA THR A 7 -22.05 -1.29 9.06
C THR A 7 -21.35 -2.23 10.06
N ARG A 8 -22.06 -3.25 10.55
CA ARG A 8 -21.48 -4.26 11.44
C ARG A 8 -20.53 -5.22 10.69
N SER A 9 -20.82 -5.55 9.42
CA SER A 9 -20.00 -6.48 8.64
C SER A 9 -18.64 -5.86 8.27
N VAL A 10 -18.57 -4.57 7.98
CA VAL A 10 -17.32 -3.87 7.62
C VAL A 10 -16.48 -3.55 8.84
N LEU A 11 -17.09 -3.24 9.98
CA LEU A 11 -16.40 -3.11 11.28
C LEU A 11 -15.83 -4.45 11.76
N ALA A 12 -16.49 -5.58 11.43
CA ALA A 12 -16.00 -6.92 11.74
C ALA A 12 -14.76 -7.30 10.92
N THR A 13 -14.59 -6.79 9.71
CA THR A 13 -13.42 -7.07 8.87
C THR A 13 -12.16 -6.30 9.31
N LEU A 14 -12.30 -5.22 10.07
CA LEU A 14 -11.17 -4.52 10.69
C LEU A 14 -10.82 -5.03 12.09
N GLY A 15 -11.71 -5.79 12.75
CA GLY A 15 -11.51 -6.20 14.13
C GLY A 15 -11.86 -7.64 14.50
N ALA A 16 -12.37 -8.48 13.60
CA ALA A 16 -12.86 -9.80 13.95
C ALA A 16 -12.22 -10.93 13.14
N ALA A 17 -11.01 -11.27 13.50
CA ALA A 17 -10.43 -12.58 13.24
C ALA A 17 -10.21 -13.32 14.57
N LEU A 18 -11.23 -13.47 15.41
CA LEU A 18 -11.22 -14.42 16.54
C LEU A 18 -12.64 -14.72 16.99
N ALA A 19 -13.16 -15.88 16.63
CA ALA A 19 -13.96 -16.83 17.41
C ALA A 19 -14.69 -17.79 16.46
N LEU A 20 -14.09 -18.90 16.13
CA LEU A 20 -14.78 -20.10 15.70
C LEU A 20 -14.85 -21.06 16.89
N SER A 21 -16.02 -21.11 17.51
CA SER A 21 -16.38 -22.11 18.50
C SER A 21 -16.54 -23.48 17.83
N THR A 22 -15.83 -24.44 18.35
CA THR A 22 -15.89 -25.86 18.00
C THR A 22 -17.18 -26.49 18.53
N SER A 23 -17.93 -27.18 17.70
CA SER A 23 -18.86 -28.26 18.12
C SER A 23 -18.59 -29.49 17.27
N PRO A 24 -18.47 -30.69 17.86
CA PRO A 24 -18.11 -31.89 17.13
C PRO A 24 -19.37 -32.55 16.54
N CYS A 25 -19.30 -32.89 15.27
CA CYS A 25 -20.24 -33.84 14.69
C CYS A 25 -19.46 -35.03 14.15
N SER A 26 -19.65 -36.19 14.73
CA SER A 26 -19.08 -37.46 14.32
C SER A 26 -19.83 -38.01 13.12
N ALA A 27 -19.13 -38.35 12.02
CA ALA A 27 -19.62 -39.32 11.04
C ALA A 27 -18.42 -40.01 10.36
N HIS A 28 -18.50 -41.33 10.36
CA HIS A 28 -17.61 -42.29 9.71
C HIS A 28 -17.69 -42.24 8.18
N GLY A 29 -16.56 -42.39 7.49
CA GLY A 29 -16.54 -42.65 6.03
C GLY A 29 -15.15 -42.60 5.43
N GLN A 30 -14.56 -43.72 5.27
CA GLN A 30 -13.56 -44.26 4.34
C GLN A 30 -12.72 -43.31 3.45
N GLY A 31 -11.42 -43.63 3.47
CA GLY A 31 -10.30 -42.90 2.90
C GLY A 31 -10.26 -42.78 1.38
N THR A 32 -9.68 -41.69 0.96
CA THR A 32 -8.89 -41.59 -0.27
C THR A 32 -7.66 -40.75 0.08
N HIS A 33 -6.48 -41.24 -0.30
CA HIS A 33 -5.20 -40.56 -0.08
C HIS A 33 -5.20 -39.20 -0.79
N ALA A 34 -5.38 -38.13 -0.04
CA ALA A 34 -5.08 -36.79 -0.51
C ALA A 34 -3.58 -36.54 -0.23
N THR A 35 -2.82 -36.37 -1.29
CA THR A 35 -1.45 -35.87 -1.26
C THR A 35 -1.45 -34.55 -0.51
N PRO A 36 -0.57 -34.32 0.49
CA PRO A 36 -0.52 -33.03 1.16
C PRO A 36 -0.15 -31.96 0.13
N ALA A 37 -1.02 -30.96 -0.06
CA ALA A 37 -0.67 -29.76 -0.78
C ALA A 37 0.57 -29.17 -0.10
N ALA A 38 1.67 -29.08 -0.84
CA ALA A 38 2.89 -28.45 -0.38
C ALA A 38 2.55 -27.02 0.09
N SER A 39 2.65 -26.78 1.38
CA SER A 39 2.62 -25.42 1.93
C SER A 39 3.83 -24.69 1.33
N SER A 40 3.60 -23.88 0.30
CA SER A 40 4.60 -22.96 -0.19
C SER A 40 4.82 -21.90 0.91
N SER A 41 5.76 -22.17 1.80
CA SER A 41 6.32 -21.15 2.66
C SER A 41 6.88 -20.08 1.71
N SER A 42 6.19 -18.95 1.58
CA SER A 42 6.71 -17.79 0.86
C SER A 42 7.98 -17.35 1.59
N HIS A 43 9.14 -17.78 1.09
CA HIS A 43 10.41 -17.34 1.62
C HIS A 43 10.50 -15.86 1.33
N ALA A 44 10.47 -15.02 2.37
CA ALA A 44 10.69 -13.60 2.24
C ALA A 44 12.02 -13.38 1.50
N VAL A 45 11.95 -12.74 0.33
CA VAL A 45 13.14 -12.39 -0.44
C VAL A 45 13.93 -11.36 0.35
N LYS A 46 15.16 -11.71 0.74
CA LYS A 46 16.04 -10.75 1.41
C LYS A 46 16.38 -9.60 0.44
N PRO A 47 16.41 -8.36 0.92
CA PRO A 47 16.89 -7.24 0.11
C PRO A 47 18.35 -7.47 -0.29
N THR A 48 18.70 -7.04 -1.50
CA THR A 48 20.09 -7.04 -1.98
C THR A 48 20.90 -5.91 -1.34
N ARG A 49 20.22 -4.86 -0.92
CA ARG A 49 20.78 -3.71 -0.19
C ARG A 49 19.73 -3.07 0.70
N THR A 50 20.15 -2.63 1.88
CA THR A 50 19.36 -1.77 2.76
C THR A 50 20.19 -0.53 3.11
N GLY A 51 19.52 0.56 3.49
CA GLY A 51 20.22 1.77 3.91
C GLY A 51 19.28 2.83 4.44
N TYR A 52 19.88 3.94 4.84
CA TYR A 52 19.18 5.15 5.24
C TYR A 52 19.64 6.30 4.34
N ALA A 53 18.69 7.05 3.79
CA ALA A 53 18.94 8.27 3.05
C ALA A 53 18.64 9.48 3.95
N LYS A 54 19.54 10.46 3.97
CA LYS A 54 19.34 11.72 4.71
C LYS A 54 18.54 12.69 3.84
N VAL A 55 17.24 12.74 4.03
CA VAL A 55 16.31 13.50 3.21
C VAL A 55 15.56 14.53 4.05
N ASN A 56 15.70 15.82 3.76
CA ASN A 56 14.95 16.88 4.39
C ASN A 56 14.94 16.81 5.94
N GLY A 57 16.07 16.43 6.55
CA GLY A 57 16.21 16.26 8.01
C GLY A 57 15.81 14.89 8.56
N LEU A 58 15.27 13.99 7.73
CA LEU A 58 14.90 12.63 8.06
C LEU A 58 15.98 11.64 7.65
N GLU A 59 16.21 10.59 8.42
CA GLU A 59 16.93 9.38 8.00
C GLU A 59 15.93 8.34 7.51
N MET A 60 15.60 8.38 6.22
CA MET A 60 14.58 7.53 5.59
C MET A 60 15.15 6.18 5.22
N TYR A 61 14.58 5.10 5.78
CA TYR A 61 14.98 3.73 5.47
C TYR A 61 14.47 3.29 4.11
N TYR A 62 15.32 2.52 3.42
CA TYR A 62 14.94 1.89 2.14
C TYR A 62 15.55 0.51 1.99
N GLU A 63 14.91 -0.29 1.16
CA GLU A 63 15.36 -1.59 0.71
C GLU A 63 15.44 -1.63 -0.82
N ILE A 64 16.49 -2.25 -1.34
CA ILE A 64 16.61 -2.59 -2.77
C ILE A 64 16.51 -4.11 -2.89
N HIS A 65 15.61 -4.58 -3.74
CA HIS A 65 15.43 -5.98 -4.04
C HIS A 65 15.65 -6.23 -5.54
N GLY A 66 16.25 -7.39 -5.85
CA GLY A 66 16.60 -7.73 -7.23
C GLY A 66 17.73 -6.87 -7.79
N HIS A 67 17.86 -6.88 -9.10
CA HIS A 67 18.91 -6.18 -9.84
C HIS A 67 18.29 -5.39 -11.00
N THR A 68 19.03 -4.41 -11.51
CA THR A 68 18.66 -3.72 -12.74
C THR A 68 18.68 -4.70 -13.91
N LEU A 69 17.59 -4.79 -14.65
CA LEU A 69 17.42 -5.69 -15.79
C LEU A 69 17.40 -4.89 -17.08
N GLY A 70 18.52 -4.88 -17.81
CA GLY A 70 18.63 -4.17 -19.08
C GLY A 70 18.34 -2.67 -18.94
N ALA A 71 17.46 -2.15 -19.80
CA ALA A 71 17.04 -0.74 -19.80
C ALA A 71 15.79 -0.45 -18.94
N THR A 72 15.37 -1.38 -18.07
CA THR A 72 14.21 -1.16 -17.21
C THR A 72 14.55 -0.15 -16.11
N VAL A 73 13.62 0.78 -15.86
CA VAL A 73 13.70 1.66 -14.68
C VAL A 73 13.26 0.88 -13.43
N PRO A 74 13.78 1.21 -12.24
CA PRO A 74 13.33 0.57 -11.00
C PRO A 74 11.87 0.89 -10.69
N LEU A 75 11.23 0.01 -9.91
CA LEU A 75 9.89 0.25 -9.35
C LEU A 75 10.04 0.68 -7.88
N VAL A 76 9.56 1.87 -7.57
CA VAL A 76 9.47 2.39 -6.20
C VAL A 76 8.15 1.93 -5.59
N LEU A 77 8.20 1.39 -4.37
CA LEU A 77 7.03 0.96 -3.60
C LEU A 77 6.80 1.88 -2.41
N LEU A 78 5.60 2.48 -2.34
CA LEU A 78 5.15 3.42 -1.31
C LEU A 78 4.00 2.79 -0.53
N HIS A 79 4.24 2.45 0.75
CA HIS A 79 3.29 1.72 1.59
C HIS A 79 2.12 2.57 2.09
N GLY A 80 1.06 1.92 2.58
CA GLY A 80 -0.10 2.54 3.21
C GLY A 80 0.14 2.97 4.66
N GLY A 81 -0.84 3.64 5.24
CA GLY A 81 -0.82 4.03 6.66
C GLY A 81 -0.76 2.82 7.58
N GLY A 82 -0.09 2.98 8.74
CA GLY A 82 0.11 1.92 9.72
C GLY A 82 1.06 0.81 9.29
N SER A 83 1.52 0.82 8.03
CA SER A 83 2.25 -0.27 7.40
C SER A 83 3.77 -0.07 7.46
N THR A 84 4.49 -1.12 7.07
CA THR A 84 5.93 -1.14 6.79
C THR A 84 6.14 -1.76 5.42
N ILE A 85 7.37 -1.76 4.92
CA ILE A 85 7.70 -2.49 3.69
C ILE A 85 7.21 -3.94 3.77
N ARG A 86 7.48 -4.59 4.88
CA ARG A 86 7.13 -6.01 5.07
C ARG A 86 5.63 -6.25 5.12
N THR A 87 4.88 -5.43 5.86
CA THR A 87 3.44 -5.65 6.05
C THR A 87 2.65 -5.38 4.79
N ASN A 88 3.09 -4.39 4.02
CA ASN A 88 2.40 -3.99 2.78
C ASN A 88 2.86 -4.82 1.57
N TRP A 89 4.16 -5.00 1.40
CA TRP A 89 4.76 -5.48 0.16
C TRP A 89 5.39 -6.88 0.25
N GLY A 90 5.51 -7.45 1.45
CA GLY A 90 6.24 -8.69 1.68
C GLY A 90 5.77 -9.86 0.81
N ARG A 91 4.48 -9.88 0.42
CA ARG A 91 3.90 -10.93 -0.42
C ARG A 91 4.15 -10.69 -1.91
N VAL A 92 4.17 -9.45 -2.38
CA VAL A 92 4.29 -9.14 -3.81
C VAL A 92 5.72 -8.84 -4.25
N ILE A 93 6.62 -8.40 -3.39
CA ILE A 93 8.04 -8.20 -3.73
C ILE A 93 8.65 -9.44 -4.39
N PRO A 94 8.48 -10.69 -3.87
CA PRO A 94 9.01 -11.88 -4.53
C PRO A 94 8.46 -12.11 -5.93
N MET A 95 7.24 -11.63 -6.21
CA MET A 95 6.58 -11.78 -7.51
C MET A 95 6.99 -10.68 -8.50
N LEU A 96 7.44 -9.53 -8.01
CA LEU A 96 7.86 -8.36 -8.82
C LEU A 96 9.34 -8.42 -9.19
N THR A 97 10.20 -8.89 -8.29
CA THR A 97 11.67 -8.91 -8.47
C THR A 97 12.18 -9.69 -9.67
N PRO A 98 11.50 -10.74 -10.19
CA PRO A 98 11.93 -11.40 -11.41
C PRO A 98 11.89 -10.51 -12.66
N SER A 99 11.09 -9.45 -12.66
CA SER A 99 10.88 -8.58 -13.82
C SER A 99 11.62 -7.23 -13.73
N ARG A 100 12.00 -6.79 -12.52
CA ARG A 100 12.60 -5.47 -12.30
C ARG A 100 13.25 -5.31 -10.93
N GLN A 101 14.13 -4.33 -10.79
CA GLN A 101 14.62 -3.88 -9.50
C GLN A 101 13.51 -3.15 -8.73
N ILE A 102 13.41 -3.43 -7.43
CA ILE A 102 12.45 -2.79 -6.53
C ILE A 102 13.21 -1.89 -5.55
N ILE A 103 12.70 -0.70 -5.31
CA ILE A 103 13.13 0.20 -4.24
C ILE A 103 11.92 0.42 -3.34
N ALA A 104 11.92 -0.15 -2.15
CA ALA A 104 10.86 0.02 -1.17
C ALA A 104 11.33 0.97 -0.08
N VAL A 105 10.47 1.89 0.35
CA VAL A 105 10.79 2.91 1.35
C VAL A 105 9.87 2.82 2.55
N GLU A 106 10.33 3.27 3.72
CA GLU A 106 9.49 3.46 4.90
C GLU A 106 9.39 4.96 5.22
N PHE A 107 8.16 5.46 5.28
CA PHE A 107 7.87 6.87 5.58
C PHE A 107 8.23 7.25 7.02
N GLN A 108 8.28 8.54 7.32
CA GLN A 108 8.48 9.03 8.68
C GLN A 108 7.55 8.34 9.68
N ALA A 109 8.07 7.98 10.85
CA ALA A 109 7.40 7.25 11.93
C ALA A 109 7.03 5.78 11.61
N HIS A 110 7.42 5.22 10.45
CA HIS A 110 7.08 3.85 10.07
C HIS A 110 8.32 2.94 10.09
N GLY A 111 8.16 1.76 10.68
CA GLY A 111 9.17 0.70 10.68
C GLY A 111 10.54 1.14 11.21
N HIS A 112 11.55 1.12 10.34
CA HIS A 112 12.91 1.53 10.65
C HIS A 112 13.12 3.06 10.61
N THR A 113 12.23 3.79 9.91
CA THR A 113 12.31 5.25 9.81
C THR A 113 11.70 5.90 11.06
N ARG A 114 12.54 6.55 11.86
CA ARG A 114 12.10 7.21 13.09
C ARG A 114 11.21 8.42 12.81
N ASP A 115 10.44 8.80 13.82
CA ASP A 115 9.73 10.08 13.80
C ASP A 115 10.69 11.25 14.11
N ILE A 116 10.40 12.40 13.52
CA ILE A 116 11.08 13.67 13.82
C ILE A 116 10.04 14.78 13.99
N ASP A 117 10.40 15.84 14.70
CA ASP A 117 9.52 16.97 14.94
C ASP A 117 9.45 17.88 13.71
N ARG A 118 8.50 17.58 12.81
CA ARG A 118 8.17 18.40 11.64
C ARG A 118 6.73 18.16 11.18
N PRO A 119 6.16 19.02 10.33
CA PRO A 119 4.88 18.77 9.68
C PRO A 119 4.87 17.43 8.93
N PHE A 120 3.72 16.77 8.91
CA PHE A 120 3.52 15.46 8.29
C PHE A 120 2.42 15.56 7.23
N SER A 121 2.79 15.43 5.95
CA SER A 121 1.88 15.57 4.82
C SER A 121 2.28 14.67 3.65
N PHE A 122 1.35 14.40 2.73
CA PHE A 122 1.64 13.68 1.49
C PHE A 122 2.66 14.41 0.61
N GLN A 123 2.65 15.75 0.65
CA GLN A 123 3.61 16.60 -0.06
C GLN A 123 5.03 16.41 0.49
N GLN A 124 5.16 16.40 1.83
CA GLN A 124 6.46 16.19 2.47
C GLN A 124 7.00 14.78 2.18
N ASP A 125 6.14 13.76 2.27
CA ASP A 125 6.53 12.39 1.93
C ASP A 125 6.99 12.29 0.47
N ALA A 126 6.33 12.99 -0.45
CA ALA A 126 6.71 13.03 -1.85
C ALA A 126 8.08 13.70 -2.06
N ASP A 127 8.34 14.81 -1.38
CA ASP A 127 9.63 15.50 -1.41
C ASP A 127 10.76 14.63 -0.82
N ASP A 128 10.47 13.87 0.24
CA ASP A 128 11.43 12.92 0.83
C ASP A 128 11.76 11.77 -0.12
N VAL A 129 10.74 11.20 -0.79
CA VAL A 129 10.93 10.14 -1.78
C VAL A 129 11.78 10.65 -2.95
N ALA A 130 11.50 11.86 -3.47
CA ALA A 130 12.28 12.45 -4.54
C ALA A 130 13.75 12.65 -4.14
N ALA A 131 14.01 13.17 -2.95
CA ALA A 131 15.36 13.37 -2.41
C ALA A 131 16.07 12.02 -2.15
N LEU A 132 15.35 10.97 -1.72
CA LEU A 132 15.91 9.62 -1.59
C LEU A 132 16.35 9.09 -2.97
N LEU A 133 15.50 9.21 -3.98
CA LEU A 133 15.82 8.72 -5.34
C LEU A 133 17.05 9.42 -5.91
N GLU A 134 17.22 10.72 -5.68
CA GLU A 134 18.43 11.46 -6.05
C GLU A 134 19.67 10.89 -5.35
N GLN A 135 19.63 10.63 -4.03
CA GLN A 135 20.75 10.06 -3.27
C GLN A 135 21.13 8.64 -3.71
N VAL A 136 20.17 7.83 -4.13
CA VAL A 136 20.45 6.50 -4.65
C VAL A 136 20.70 6.49 -6.17
N HIS A 137 20.87 7.68 -6.79
CA HIS A 137 21.19 7.90 -8.21
C HIS A 137 20.12 7.35 -9.16
N VAL A 138 18.85 7.43 -8.78
CA VAL A 138 17.72 7.07 -9.64
C VAL A 138 17.11 8.32 -10.24
N VAL A 139 17.38 8.54 -11.51
CA VAL A 139 16.89 9.71 -12.26
C VAL A 139 15.42 9.57 -12.63
N LYS A 140 14.96 8.34 -12.89
CA LYS A 140 13.58 8.04 -13.29
C LYS A 140 13.16 6.67 -12.80
N ALA A 141 11.91 6.56 -12.28
CA ALA A 141 11.36 5.34 -11.75
C ALA A 141 9.89 5.15 -12.13
N ASP A 142 9.45 3.90 -12.22
CA ASP A 142 8.05 3.56 -12.06
C ASP A 142 7.68 3.66 -10.57
N VAL A 143 6.47 4.06 -10.24
CA VAL A 143 6.03 4.23 -8.84
C VAL A 143 4.72 3.49 -8.62
N LEU A 144 4.68 2.65 -7.61
CA LEU A 144 3.46 1.99 -7.13
C LEU A 144 3.23 2.41 -5.69
N GLY A 145 2.13 3.13 -5.47
CA GLY A 145 1.70 3.55 -4.15
C GLY A 145 0.36 2.92 -3.77
N PHE A 146 0.27 2.47 -2.52
CA PHE A 146 -0.96 1.92 -1.95
C PHE A 146 -1.51 2.83 -0.85
N SER A 147 -2.81 3.09 -0.85
CA SER A 147 -3.49 3.87 0.19
C SER A 147 -2.79 5.24 0.39
N ASN A 148 -2.32 5.56 1.58
CA ASN A 148 -1.52 6.77 1.84
C ASN A 148 -0.32 6.89 0.90
N GLY A 149 0.36 5.77 0.59
CA GLY A 149 1.43 5.74 -0.40
C GLY A 149 0.96 6.07 -1.82
N GLY A 150 -0.29 5.76 -2.16
CA GLY A 150 -0.89 6.14 -3.44
C GLY A 150 -1.18 7.64 -3.53
N SER A 151 -1.69 8.25 -2.45
CA SER A 151 -1.83 9.71 -2.37
C SER A 151 -0.47 10.41 -2.41
N THR A 152 0.56 9.84 -1.76
CA THR A 152 1.95 10.30 -1.87
C THR A 152 2.47 10.17 -3.32
N ALA A 153 2.17 9.08 -4.02
CA ALA A 153 2.58 8.88 -5.42
C ALA A 153 1.97 9.93 -6.36
N LEU A 154 0.70 10.31 -6.13
CA LEU A 154 0.08 11.43 -6.85
C LEU A 154 0.83 12.74 -6.58
N GLN A 155 1.14 13.05 -5.30
CA GLN A 155 1.93 14.23 -4.95
C GLN A 155 3.34 14.20 -5.55
N LEU A 156 3.99 13.03 -5.61
CA LEU A 156 5.30 12.87 -6.26
C LEU A 156 5.21 13.23 -7.75
N ALA A 157 4.16 12.78 -8.44
CA ALA A 157 3.97 13.08 -9.85
C ALA A 157 3.62 14.56 -10.12
N ILE A 158 2.90 15.20 -9.21
CA ILE A 158 2.56 16.63 -9.28
C ILE A 158 3.83 17.49 -9.06
N ARG A 159 4.60 17.19 -8.03
CA ARG A 159 5.72 18.04 -7.55
C ARG A 159 7.04 17.74 -8.24
N HIS A 160 7.26 16.47 -8.58
CA HIS A 160 8.51 15.96 -9.17
C HIS A 160 8.25 15.13 -10.45
N PRO A 161 7.56 15.69 -11.46
CA PRO A 161 7.13 14.93 -12.65
C PRO A 161 8.29 14.31 -13.43
N ALA A 162 9.48 14.89 -13.38
CA ALA A 162 10.66 14.39 -14.07
C ALA A 162 11.15 13.02 -13.57
N VAL A 163 10.91 12.72 -12.28
CA VAL A 163 11.33 11.46 -11.64
C VAL A 163 10.39 10.30 -11.99
N VAL A 164 9.13 10.59 -12.32
CA VAL A 164 8.10 9.57 -12.52
C VAL A 164 8.05 9.13 -13.97
N ASN A 165 8.24 7.84 -14.22
CA ASN A 165 8.07 7.23 -15.55
C ASN A 165 6.62 6.76 -15.77
N ARG A 166 6.11 5.95 -14.87
CA ARG A 166 4.72 5.46 -14.82
C ARG A 166 4.23 5.42 -13.39
N LEU A 167 2.94 5.52 -13.21
CA LEU A 167 2.27 5.41 -11.91
C LEU A 167 1.36 4.18 -11.83
N VAL A 168 1.34 3.54 -10.67
CA VAL A 168 0.29 2.63 -10.26
C VAL A 168 -0.28 3.17 -8.94
N ILE A 169 -1.52 3.59 -8.97
CA ILE A 169 -2.24 4.15 -7.82
C ILE A 169 -3.22 3.09 -7.33
N ALA A 170 -2.89 2.46 -6.21
CA ALA A 170 -3.65 1.36 -5.65
C ALA A 170 -4.43 1.82 -4.42
N SER A 171 -5.76 1.76 -4.47
CA SER A 171 -6.68 2.06 -3.35
C SER A 171 -6.37 3.39 -2.65
N ALA A 172 -6.20 4.47 -3.42
CA ALA A 172 -5.87 5.78 -2.89
C ALA A 172 -6.93 6.84 -3.22
N ASN A 173 -7.05 7.81 -2.35
CA ASN A 173 -7.92 8.96 -2.55
C ASN A 173 -7.12 10.22 -2.92
N TYR A 174 -7.74 11.07 -3.75
CA TYR A 174 -7.28 12.41 -4.03
C TYR A 174 -8.30 13.47 -3.55
N LYS A 175 -9.51 13.01 -3.14
CA LYS A 175 -10.56 13.81 -2.50
C LYS A 175 -11.10 13.10 -1.25
N ARG A 176 -11.62 13.88 -0.31
CA ARG A 176 -12.26 13.33 0.91
C ARG A 176 -13.47 12.47 0.59
N ASP A 177 -14.28 12.85 -0.39
CA ASP A 177 -15.46 12.09 -0.82
C ASP A 177 -15.10 10.80 -1.57
N GLY A 178 -13.83 10.57 -1.87
CA GLY A 178 -13.31 9.32 -2.40
C GLY A 178 -13.48 8.14 -1.44
N MET A 179 -13.65 8.41 -0.17
CA MET A 179 -13.92 7.41 0.87
C MET A 179 -15.37 7.48 1.32
N TYR A 180 -15.88 6.36 1.82
CA TYR A 180 -17.22 6.34 2.40
C TYR A 180 -17.31 7.23 3.64
N PRO A 181 -18.44 7.92 3.91
CA PRO A 181 -18.59 8.82 5.06
C PRO A 181 -18.27 8.15 6.41
N TRP A 182 -18.63 6.87 6.59
CA TRP A 182 -18.33 6.13 7.82
C TRP A 182 -16.84 6.00 8.12
N PHE A 183 -15.97 6.05 7.08
CA PHE A 183 -14.53 6.02 7.27
C PHE A 183 -14.04 7.25 8.04
N TRP A 184 -14.54 8.44 7.71
CA TRP A 184 -14.17 9.68 8.39
C TRP A 184 -14.70 9.71 9.83
N ASP A 185 -15.91 9.18 10.07
CA ASP A 185 -16.45 9.00 11.41
C ASP A 185 -15.59 8.05 12.25
N PHE A 186 -15.11 6.96 11.64
CA PHE A 186 -14.18 6.03 12.27
C PHE A 186 -12.84 6.71 12.60
N MET A 187 -12.25 7.43 11.64
CA MET A 187 -10.99 8.16 11.85
C MET A 187 -11.11 9.21 12.97
N GLN A 188 -12.25 9.90 13.05
CA GLN A 188 -12.47 10.93 14.06
C GLN A 188 -12.65 10.36 15.47
N LYS A 189 -13.26 9.19 15.60
CA LYS A 189 -13.56 8.53 16.89
C LYS A 189 -12.49 7.50 17.28
N GLY A 190 -11.67 7.08 16.34
CA GLY A 190 -10.67 6.05 16.52
C GLY A 190 -9.60 6.46 17.54
N THR A 191 -9.09 5.46 18.22
CA THR A 191 -8.02 5.56 19.20
C THR A 191 -6.87 4.62 18.84
N PHE A 192 -5.75 4.72 19.49
CA PHE A 192 -4.64 3.78 19.31
C PHE A 192 -5.05 2.31 19.54
N ALA A 193 -6.07 2.06 20.37
CA ALA A 193 -6.59 0.70 20.59
C ALA A 193 -7.15 0.09 19.30
N ASP A 194 -7.71 0.91 18.41
CA ASP A 194 -8.33 0.49 17.15
C ASP A 194 -7.31 0.19 16.04
N LEU A 195 -6.04 0.58 16.21
CA LEU A 195 -4.97 0.10 15.31
C LEU A 195 -4.88 -1.42 15.42
N PRO A 196 -5.04 -2.18 14.32
CA PRO A 196 -5.00 -3.64 14.36
C PRO A 196 -3.74 -4.17 15.03
N GLN A 197 -3.90 -5.18 15.90
CA GLN A 197 -2.79 -5.71 16.69
C GLN A 197 -1.64 -6.21 15.80
N ILE A 198 -1.95 -6.77 14.63
CA ILE A 198 -0.95 -7.25 13.69
C ILE A 198 0.02 -6.16 13.22
N TYR A 199 -0.44 -4.92 13.02
CA TYR A 199 0.46 -3.80 12.69
C TYR A 199 1.35 -3.42 13.86
N LYS A 200 0.79 -3.39 15.08
CA LYS A 200 1.56 -3.13 16.31
C LYS A 200 2.65 -4.17 16.49
N ASP A 201 2.29 -5.45 16.35
CA ASP A 201 3.23 -6.58 16.52
C ASP A 201 4.34 -6.56 15.46
N GLU A 202 4.01 -6.28 14.20
CA GLU A 202 5.00 -6.23 13.13
C GLU A 202 5.91 -5.00 13.25
N TYR A 203 5.37 -3.85 13.66
CA TYR A 203 6.19 -2.67 13.97
C TYR A 203 7.19 -2.96 15.08
N LEU A 204 6.71 -3.54 16.20
CA LEU A 204 7.54 -3.82 17.38
C LEU A 204 8.62 -4.90 17.12
N LYS A 205 8.47 -5.75 16.12
CA LYS A 205 9.54 -6.66 15.67
C LYS A 205 10.71 -5.92 15.01
N ILE A 206 10.42 -4.79 14.36
CA ILE A 206 11.41 -3.97 13.66
C ILE A 206 12.00 -2.94 14.62
N ASN A 207 11.12 -2.22 15.30
CA ASN A 207 11.46 -1.15 16.23
C ASN A 207 10.74 -1.42 17.57
N PRO A 208 11.41 -1.95 18.59
CA PRO A 208 10.80 -2.33 19.87
C PRO A 208 10.52 -1.10 20.75
N SER A 209 9.85 -0.09 20.19
CA SER A 209 9.48 1.16 20.85
C SER A 209 7.96 1.31 20.88
N GLN A 210 7.36 1.28 22.07
CA GLN A 210 5.95 1.59 22.28
C GLN A 210 5.63 3.05 21.89
N GLU A 211 6.53 3.98 22.19
CA GLU A 211 6.41 5.37 21.78
C GLU A 211 6.41 5.49 20.24
N GLY A 212 7.27 4.72 19.56
CA GLY A 212 7.35 4.72 18.10
C GLY A 212 6.06 4.23 17.43
N VAL A 213 5.45 3.15 17.93
CA VAL A 213 4.18 2.67 17.36
C VAL A 213 3.00 3.61 17.68
N HIS A 214 3.04 4.32 18.81
CA HIS A 214 2.09 5.40 19.08
C HIS A 214 2.28 6.59 18.12
N ALA A 215 3.53 7.02 17.89
CA ALA A 215 3.84 8.09 16.95
C ALA A 215 3.34 7.75 15.53
N LEU A 216 3.54 6.52 15.06
CA LEU A 216 3.00 6.04 13.79
C LEU A 216 1.48 6.25 13.72
N TYR A 217 0.74 5.79 14.72
CA TYR A 217 -0.71 5.93 14.75
C TYR A 217 -1.15 7.40 14.77
N GLU A 218 -0.54 8.22 15.62
CA GLU A 218 -0.89 9.63 15.76
C GLU A 218 -0.60 10.43 14.49
N ARG A 219 0.55 10.18 13.85
CA ARG A 219 0.94 10.84 12.61
C ARG A 219 -0.02 10.50 11.47
N ASP A 220 -0.33 9.23 11.26
CA ASP A 220 -1.26 8.81 10.21
C ASP A 220 -2.68 9.31 10.46
N SER A 221 -3.18 9.19 11.70
CA SER A 221 -4.51 9.70 12.06
C SER A 221 -4.62 11.20 11.82
N LYS A 222 -3.63 11.98 12.28
CA LYS A 222 -3.58 13.43 12.09
C LYS A 222 -3.53 13.81 10.60
N ARG A 223 -2.69 13.11 9.80
CA ARG A 223 -2.60 13.32 8.35
C ARG A 223 -3.93 13.08 7.66
N MET A 224 -4.60 11.97 7.97
CA MET A 224 -5.90 11.65 7.38
C MET A 224 -6.97 12.63 7.80
N LEU A 225 -7.07 12.98 9.09
CA LEU A 225 -8.06 13.96 9.58
C LEU A 225 -7.87 15.35 8.98
N SER A 226 -6.64 15.75 8.70
CA SER A 226 -6.29 17.02 8.06
C SER A 226 -6.25 16.95 6.53
N PHE A 227 -6.64 15.82 5.93
CA PHE A 227 -6.62 15.65 4.48
C PHE A 227 -7.46 16.71 3.78
N THR A 228 -6.88 17.35 2.81
CA THR A 228 -7.54 18.31 1.88
C THR A 228 -7.49 17.75 0.47
N ASP A 229 -8.56 17.99 -0.28
CA ASP A 229 -8.66 17.55 -1.66
C ASP A 229 -7.50 18.08 -2.50
N PHE A 230 -6.94 17.22 -3.35
CA PHE A 230 -5.99 17.67 -4.36
C PHE A 230 -6.76 18.35 -5.48
N PRO A 231 -6.30 19.52 -5.97
CA PRO A 231 -6.97 20.21 -7.06
C PRO A 231 -7.08 19.34 -8.33
N ASP A 232 -8.25 19.34 -8.95
CA ASP A 232 -8.46 18.58 -10.21
C ASP A 232 -7.47 19.00 -11.30
N ALA A 233 -7.09 20.28 -11.35
CA ALA A 233 -6.09 20.78 -12.29
C ALA A 233 -4.72 20.14 -12.09
N ASP A 234 -4.30 19.91 -10.84
CA ASP A 234 -3.01 19.29 -10.53
C ASP A 234 -3.02 17.81 -10.93
N ILE A 235 -4.12 17.09 -10.68
CA ILE A 235 -4.30 15.70 -11.12
C ILE A 235 -4.30 15.62 -12.65
N HIS A 236 -5.02 16.52 -13.32
CA HIS A 236 -5.08 16.57 -14.78
C HIS A 236 -3.71 16.88 -15.42
N ALA A 237 -2.84 17.59 -14.72
CA ALA A 237 -1.47 17.91 -15.18
C ALA A 237 -0.50 16.73 -15.11
N ILE A 238 -0.85 15.61 -14.47
CA ILE A 238 0.01 14.43 -14.40
C ILE A 238 0.13 13.78 -15.79
N ALA A 239 1.26 13.96 -16.43
CA ALA A 239 1.53 13.43 -17.78
C ALA A 239 1.97 11.94 -17.77
N ALA A 240 2.37 11.40 -16.62
CA ALA A 240 2.83 10.03 -16.52
C ALA A 240 1.68 9.04 -16.79
N PRO A 241 1.87 8.03 -17.68
CA PRO A 241 0.89 6.96 -17.82
C PRO A 241 0.57 6.34 -16.46
N THR A 242 -0.72 6.20 -16.14
CA THR A 242 -1.18 5.79 -14.81
C THR A 242 -2.11 4.59 -14.88
N LEU A 243 -1.89 3.60 -14.01
CA LEU A 243 -2.85 2.53 -13.72
C LEU A 243 -3.51 2.81 -12.37
N VAL A 244 -4.80 3.02 -12.37
CA VAL A 244 -5.60 3.11 -11.14
C VAL A 244 -6.14 1.73 -10.80
N VAL A 245 -5.93 1.28 -9.57
CA VAL A 245 -6.39 -0.03 -9.08
C VAL A 245 -7.19 0.16 -7.79
N VAL A 246 -8.29 -0.57 -7.65
CA VAL A 246 -9.12 -0.56 -6.44
C VAL A 246 -9.77 -1.92 -6.22
N GLY A 247 -10.06 -2.29 -4.97
CA GLY A 247 -10.88 -3.43 -4.64
C GLY A 247 -12.37 -3.14 -4.83
N ASP A 248 -13.18 -4.15 -5.19
CA ASP A 248 -14.64 -4.00 -5.33
C ASP A 248 -15.36 -3.81 -3.98
N LYS A 249 -14.69 -4.15 -2.87
CA LYS A 249 -15.14 -3.97 -1.47
C LYS A 249 -14.22 -3.08 -0.65
N ASP A 250 -13.56 -2.16 -1.32
CA ASP A 250 -12.57 -1.26 -0.72
C ASP A 250 -13.23 -0.17 0.17
N VAL A 251 -12.43 0.46 1.02
CA VAL A 251 -12.80 1.70 1.73
C VAL A 251 -12.77 2.90 0.80
N ILE A 252 -12.01 2.83 -0.30
CA ILE A 252 -12.07 3.76 -1.41
C ILE A 252 -13.24 3.34 -2.30
N ARG A 253 -14.14 4.26 -2.60
CA ARG A 253 -15.27 4.01 -3.49
C ARG A 253 -14.77 3.66 -4.90
N PRO A 254 -15.22 2.56 -5.51
CA PRO A 254 -14.85 2.24 -6.91
C PRO A 254 -15.19 3.37 -7.88
N GLU A 255 -16.25 4.14 -7.62
CA GLU A 255 -16.63 5.31 -8.40
C GLU A 255 -15.53 6.38 -8.34
N HIS A 256 -14.89 6.59 -7.20
CA HIS A 256 -13.78 7.54 -7.06
C HIS A 256 -12.55 7.11 -7.86
N ALA A 257 -12.24 5.82 -7.89
CA ALA A 257 -11.18 5.28 -8.76
C ALA A 257 -11.50 5.50 -10.25
N LEU A 258 -12.77 5.34 -10.64
CA LEU A 258 -13.25 5.65 -11.99
C LEU A 258 -13.13 7.15 -12.29
N GLU A 259 -13.52 8.03 -11.37
CA GLU A 259 -13.37 9.48 -11.49
C GLU A 259 -11.91 9.88 -11.67
N LEU A 260 -11.02 9.37 -10.80
CA LEU A 260 -9.57 9.58 -10.91
C LEU A 260 -9.03 9.15 -12.27
N SER A 261 -9.44 7.97 -12.74
CA SER A 261 -8.99 7.44 -14.03
C SER A 261 -9.46 8.26 -15.24
N ARG A 262 -10.57 8.97 -15.11
CA ARG A 262 -11.09 9.87 -16.16
C ARG A 262 -10.45 11.25 -16.11
N LEU A 263 -10.03 11.70 -14.95
CA LEU A 263 -9.39 12.98 -14.75
C LEU A 263 -7.92 12.96 -15.23
N LEU A 264 -7.22 11.83 -15.04
CA LEU A 264 -5.86 11.62 -15.51
C LEU A 264 -5.81 11.47 -17.05
N PRO A 265 -4.95 12.20 -17.79
CA PRO A 265 -4.91 12.17 -19.26
C PRO A 265 -4.59 10.80 -19.86
N HIS A 266 -3.75 10.02 -19.18
CA HIS A 266 -3.21 8.76 -19.69
C HIS A 266 -3.44 7.62 -18.70
N ALA A 267 -4.69 7.42 -18.25
CA ALA A 267 -5.00 6.43 -17.26
C ALA A 267 -5.70 5.18 -17.81
N ARG A 268 -5.51 4.09 -17.09
CA ARG A 268 -6.27 2.84 -17.17
C ARG A 268 -6.81 2.51 -15.79
N LEU A 269 -7.94 1.79 -15.75
CA LEU A 269 -8.58 1.37 -14.50
C LEU A 269 -8.62 -0.15 -14.42
N SER A 270 -8.36 -0.68 -13.22
CA SER A 270 -8.61 -2.07 -12.85
C SER A 270 -9.36 -2.12 -11.53
N ILE A 271 -10.53 -2.78 -11.52
CA ILE A 271 -11.27 -3.10 -10.29
C ILE A 271 -11.07 -4.58 -10.03
N LEU A 272 -10.53 -4.94 -8.88
CA LEU A 272 -10.20 -6.32 -8.53
C LEU A 272 -11.11 -6.82 -7.40
N PRO A 273 -11.42 -8.12 -7.35
CA PRO A 273 -12.11 -8.68 -6.20
C PRO A 273 -11.27 -8.49 -4.92
N GLY A 274 -11.91 -7.98 -3.86
CA GLY A 274 -11.31 -7.87 -2.54
C GLY A 274 -11.50 -6.52 -1.87
N ALA A 275 -11.18 -6.48 -0.59
CA ALA A 275 -11.19 -5.29 0.26
C ALA A 275 -9.87 -4.51 0.13
N HIS A 276 -9.68 -3.50 1.01
CA HIS A 276 -8.53 -2.60 1.01
C HIS A 276 -7.19 -3.33 1.20
N GLY A 277 -6.43 -3.51 0.13
CA GLY A 277 -5.16 -4.24 0.13
C GLY A 277 -5.27 -5.77 0.02
N GLU A 278 -6.47 -6.35 0.07
CA GLU A 278 -6.67 -7.81 -0.04
C GLU A 278 -6.14 -8.34 -1.39
N TYR A 279 -6.44 -7.65 -2.47
CA TYR A 279 -6.03 -8.03 -3.82
C TYR A 279 -4.51 -8.03 -4.05
N MET A 280 -3.75 -7.37 -3.18
CA MET A 280 -2.29 -7.37 -3.22
C MET A 280 -1.66 -8.22 -2.10
N GLY A 281 -2.49 -8.81 -1.22
CA GLY A 281 -2.02 -9.68 -0.15
C GLY A 281 -1.35 -8.93 1.00
N GLU A 282 -1.87 -7.75 1.34
CA GLU A 282 -1.48 -6.99 2.52
C GLU A 282 -1.62 -7.85 3.79
N ILE A 283 -0.85 -7.56 4.85
CA ILE A 283 -0.71 -8.42 6.03
C ILE A 283 -2.04 -8.80 6.71
N MET A 284 -3.05 -7.93 6.65
CA MET A 284 -4.39 -8.20 7.20
C MET A 284 -5.06 -9.39 6.50
N TYR A 285 -4.67 -9.69 5.26
CA TYR A 285 -5.23 -10.74 4.41
C TYR A 285 -4.27 -11.89 4.16
N ARG A 286 -3.32 -12.13 5.07
CA ARG A 286 -2.28 -13.18 4.95
C ARG A 286 -2.83 -14.61 4.79
N ALA A 287 -4.07 -14.86 5.21
CA ALA A 287 -4.72 -16.16 5.09
C ALA A 287 -5.35 -16.42 3.72
N VAL A 288 -5.47 -15.39 2.86
CA VAL A 288 -5.99 -15.51 1.49
C VAL A 288 -4.90 -16.16 0.60
N ASP A 289 -5.31 -16.99 -0.36
CA ASP A 289 -4.38 -17.58 -1.31
C ASP A 289 -3.71 -16.55 -2.24
N ASP A 290 -2.74 -16.99 -3.04
CA ASP A 290 -1.97 -16.09 -3.92
C ASP A 290 -2.64 -15.79 -5.27
N SER A 291 -3.81 -16.32 -5.59
CA SER A 291 -4.40 -16.20 -6.92
C SER A 291 -4.67 -14.75 -7.32
N ILE A 292 -5.31 -13.98 -6.44
CA ILE A 292 -5.60 -12.57 -6.68
C ILE A 292 -4.34 -11.70 -6.60
N PRO A 293 -3.44 -11.83 -5.59
CA PRO A 293 -2.14 -11.15 -5.61
C PRO A 293 -1.31 -11.42 -6.87
N ARG A 294 -1.30 -12.64 -7.41
CA ARG A 294 -0.63 -12.94 -8.68
C ARG A 294 -1.28 -12.24 -9.86
N ALA A 295 -2.63 -12.20 -9.91
CA ALA A 295 -3.35 -11.48 -10.95
C ALA A 295 -3.04 -9.96 -10.87
N PHE A 296 -3.04 -9.38 -9.70
CA PHE A 296 -2.64 -7.99 -9.46
C PHE A 296 -1.22 -7.72 -10.01
N VAL A 297 -0.23 -8.54 -9.61
CA VAL A 297 1.16 -8.40 -10.08
C VAL A 297 1.26 -8.56 -11.59
N SER A 298 0.49 -9.47 -12.19
CA SER A 298 0.46 -9.67 -13.65
C SER A 298 -0.06 -8.44 -14.39
N ILE A 299 -1.13 -7.81 -13.87
CA ILE A 299 -1.70 -6.56 -14.40
C ILE A 299 -0.69 -5.42 -14.29
N VAL A 300 -0.06 -5.25 -13.12
CA VAL A 300 0.97 -4.24 -12.88
C VAL A 300 2.14 -4.43 -13.85
N ASN A 301 2.68 -5.63 -13.97
CA ASN A 301 3.80 -5.93 -14.86
C ASN A 301 3.44 -5.68 -16.34
N ALA A 302 2.25 -6.08 -16.78
CA ALA A 302 1.77 -5.84 -18.14
C ALA A 302 1.66 -4.33 -18.43
N PHE A 303 1.15 -3.56 -17.48
CA PHE A 303 1.06 -2.11 -17.61
C PHE A 303 2.46 -1.45 -17.66
N LEU A 304 3.34 -1.80 -16.73
CA LEU A 304 4.67 -1.20 -16.64
C LEU A 304 5.60 -1.59 -17.81
N SER A 305 5.32 -2.70 -18.48
CA SER A 305 6.08 -3.17 -19.67
C SER A 305 5.45 -2.73 -20.99
N SER A 306 4.25 -2.11 -20.96
CA SER A 306 3.61 -1.64 -22.20
C SER A 306 4.44 -0.55 -22.88
N ALA A 307 4.57 -0.61 -24.21
CA ALA A 307 5.12 0.52 -24.96
C ALA A 307 4.23 1.76 -24.70
N GLY A 308 4.85 2.88 -24.34
CA GLY A 308 4.12 4.15 -24.24
C GLY A 308 3.52 4.46 -25.62
N LYS A 309 2.17 4.53 -25.67
CA LYS A 309 1.49 5.10 -26.84
C LYS A 309 1.29 6.56 -26.62
#